data_ab4e7a37a2e86b880eeaa592cc993870
#
_entry.id   ab4e7a37a2e86b880eeaa592cc993870
#
_cell.length_a   1.000
_cell.length_b   1.000
_cell.length_c   1.000
_cell.angle_alpha   90.00
_cell.angle_beta   90.00
_cell.angle_gamma   90.00
#
_symmetry.space_group_name_H-M   'P 1'
#
loop_
_entity.id
_entity.type
_entity.pdbx_description
1 polymer ?
#
loop_
_entity_poly.entity_id
_entity_poly.type
_entity_poly.pdbx_seq_one_letter_code
_entity_poly.pdbx_strand_id
1 'polypeptide(L)'
;MTEITEKRPVGRPSTYDPAYCEKVVELGKLGKSIEQICYNLNTPVRTLYEWRDRHPEFSQALEDAKAFEQAWWEEQAHSYMVEVKDGPKLNASLWSRSMAARFPKKYREQVKQEITGADGAPLLQGIQVSFVQPENRSQDAG
;
A
#
# COMPACT_ATOMS: atom_id res chain seq x y z
N MET A 1 36.51 -31.61 18.33
CA MET A 1 35.20 -31.03 18.01
C MET A 1 35.41 -29.92 17.02
N THR A 2 35.17 -30.20 15.76
CA THR A 2 35.22 -29.23 14.70
C THR A 2 33.86 -28.53 14.68
N GLU A 3 33.82 -27.28 15.11
CA GLU A 3 32.69 -26.40 14.81
C GLU A 3 32.62 -26.22 13.32
N ILE A 4 31.63 -26.84 12.69
CA ILE A 4 31.26 -26.54 11.33
C ILE A 4 30.53 -25.20 11.39
N THR A 5 31.28 -24.12 11.26
CA THR A 5 30.70 -22.81 10.98
C THR A 5 30.14 -22.92 9.56
N GLU A 6 28.86 -23.21 9.43
CA GLU A 6 28.15 -23.08 8.18
C GLU A 6 28.26 -21.61 7.76
N LYS A 7 29.20 -21.35 6.88
CA LYS A 7 29.32 -20.08 6.22
C LYS A 7 28.04 -19.87 5.42
N ARG A 8 27.12 -19.06 5.96
CA ARG A 8 25.95 -18.62 5.18
C ARG A 8 26.47 -18.02 3.89
N PRO A 9 26.04 -18.48 2.73
CA PRO A 9 26.50 -17.92 1.49
C PRO A 9 26.14 -16.43 1.47
N VAL A 10 27.18 -15.61 1.43
CA VAL A 10 27.05 -14.17 1.29
C VAL A 10 26.48 -13.89 -0.10
N GLY A 11 25.24 -13.40 -0.13
CA GLY A 11 24.67 -12.82 -1.34
C GLY A 11 23.95 -13.83 -2.23
N ARG A 12 22.74 -14.10 -1.93
CA ARG A 12 21.59 -14.14 -2.80
C ARG A 12 20.35 -14.44 -1.99
N PRO A 13 19.23 -13.72 -2.29
CA PRO A 13 17.99 -13.96 -1.60
C PRO A 13 17.57 -15.42 -1.75
N SER A 14 16.93 -15.90 -0.69
CA SER A 14 16.33 -17.21 -0.59
C SER A 14 15.64 -17.61 -1.90
N THR A 15 15.96 -18.81 -2.33
CA THR A 15 15.32 -19.44 -3.46
C THR A 15 13.81 -19.50 -3.23
N TYR A 16 13.01 -19.18 -4.25
CA TYR A 16 11.56 -19.33 -4.20
C TYR A 16 11.18 -20.78 -3.87
N ASP A 17 10.22 -20.94 -2.97
CA ASP A 17 9.62 -22.21 -2.60
C ASP A 17 8.10 -22.13 -2.80
N PRO A 18 7.48 -23.05 -3.56
CA PRO A 18 6.03 -23.10 -3.73
C PRO A 18 5.23 -23.13 -2.42
N ALA A 19 5.82 -23.66 -1.35
CA ALA A 19 5.23 -23.66 -0.01
C ALA A 19 4.97 -22.24 0.55
N TYR A 20 5.64 -21.24 0.02
CA TYR A 20 5.41 -19.84 0.41
C TYR A 20 4.03 -19.35 0.01
N CYS A 21 3.41 -19.90 -1.02
CA CYS A 21 2.04 -19.57 -1.39
C CYS A 21 1.07 -19.81 -0.23
N GLU A 22 1.13 -20.98 0.38
CA GLU A 22 0.28 -21.32 1.53
C GLU A 22 0.58 -20.43 2.74
N LYS A 23 1.86 -20.22 3.05
CA LYS A 23 2.29 -19.36 4.17
C LYS A 23 1.81 -17.92 4.01
N VAL A 24 1.88 -17.37 2.82
CA VAL A 24 1.42 -16.01 2.52
C VAL A 24 -0.08 -15.88 2.72
N VAL A 25 -0.86 -16.85 2.25
CA VAL A 25 -2.32 -16.89 2.44
C VAL A 25 -2.67 -16.97 3.93
N GLU A 26 -2.03 -17.85 4.68
CA GLU A 26 -2.26 -17.99 6.13
C GLU A 26 -1.92 -16.68 6.89
N LEU A 27 -0.84 -16.01 6.52
CA LEU A 27 -0.50 -14.72 7.11
C LEU A 27 -1.53 -13.62 6.75
N GLY A 28 -2.04 -13.64 5.52
CA GLY A 28 -3.14 -12.75 5.10
C GLY A 28 -4.39 -12.95 5.96
N LYS A 29 -4.78 -14.17 6.25
CA LYS A 29 -5.89 -14.50 7.15
C LYS A 29 -5.70 -13.98 8.58
N LEU A 30 -4.48 -13.70 8.98
CA LEU A 30 -4.15 -13.08 10.28
C LEU A 30 -4.04 -11.55 10.18
N GLY A 31 -4.44 -10.95 9.08
CA GLY A 31 -4.41 -9.51 8.88
C GLY A 31 -3.01 -8.92 8.68
N LYS A 32 -2.04 -9.73 8.28
CA LYS A 32 -0.66 -9.29 8.10
C LYS A 32 -0.49 -8.50 6.81
N SER A 33 0.21 -7.37 6.90
CA SER A 33 0.62 -6.58 5.73
C SER A 33 1.74 -7.25 4.94
N ILE A 34 2.02 -6.74 3.74
CA ILE A 34 3.14 -7.23 2.92
C ILE A 34 4.47 -7.16 3.69
N GLU A 35 4.72 -6.09 4.41
CA GLU A 35 5.94 -5.93 5.23
C GLU A 35 6.01 -6.96 6.35
N GLN A 36 4.89 -7.25 6.99
CA GLN A 36 4.81 -8.29 8.03
C GLN A 36 4.97 -9.70 7.45
N ILE A 37 4.45 -9.94 6.26
CA ILE A 37 4.65 -11.20 5.53
C ILE A 37 6.14 -11.36 5.20
N CYS A 38 6.78 -10.33 4.66
CA CYS A 38 8.21 -10.32 4.39
C CYS A 38 9.05 -10.59 5.65
N TYR A 39 8.67 -9.99 6.75
CA TYR A 39 9.32 -10.23 8.04
C TYR A 39 9.20 -11.69 8.47
N ASN A 40 8.01 -12.29 8.36
CA ASN A 40 7.79 -13.69 8.71
C ASN A 40 8.52 -14.68 7.80
N LEU A 41 8.62 -14.35 6.52
CA LEU A 41 9.37 -15.16 5.54
C LEU A 41 10.88 -14.89 5.55
N ASN A 42 11.33 -13.94 6.35
CA ASN A 42 12.70 -13.46 6.38
C ASN A 42 13.22 -13.10 4.96
N THR A 43 12.39 -12.39 4.22
CA THR A 43 12.60 -12.09 2.80
C THR A 43 12.41 -10.59 2.56
N PRO A 44 13.31 -9.94 1.82
CA PRO A 44 13.13 -8.55 1.44
C PRO A 44 11.89 -8.34 0.59
N VAL A 45 11.22 -7.20 0.73
CA VAL A 45 10.02 -6.83 -0.06
C VAL A 45 10.30 -6.92 -1.57
N ARG A 46 11.46 -6.49 -2.01
CA ARG A 46 11.88 -6.56 -3.41
C ARG A 46 11.85 -8.01 -3.93
N THR A 47 12.41 -8.94 -3.17
CA THR A 47 12.44 -10.35 -3.53
C THR A 47 11.04 -10.94 -3.62
N LEU A 48 10.14 -10.56 -2.70
CA LEU A 48 8.75 -10.98 -2.74
C LEU A 48 8.05 -10.52 -4.02
N TYR A 49 8.29 -9.29 -4.45
CA TYR A 49 7.75 -8.79 -5.72
C TYR A 49 8.39 -9.44 -6.95
N GLU A 50 9.67 -9.79 -6.90
CA GLU A 50 10.31 -10.58 -7.95
C GLU A 50 9.68 -11.97 -8.09
N TRP A 51 9.34 -12.61 -6.97
CA TRP A 51 8.61 -13.88 -6.99
C TRP A 51 7.20 -13.73 -7.55
N ARG A 52 6.49 -12.68 -7.17
CA ARG A 52 5.17 -12.35 -7.74
C ARG A 52 5.23 -12.24 -9.26
N ASP A 53 6.23 -11.56 -9.78
CA ASP A 53 6.36 -11.33 -11.22
C ASP A 53 6.79 -12.58 -12.00
N ARG A 54 7.49 -13.50 -11.36
CA ARG A 54 7.98 -14.74 -11.98
C ARG A 54 7.06 -15.94 -11.81
N HIS A 55 6.26 -15.96 -10.75
CA HIS A 55 5.43 -17.11 -10.37
C HIS A 55 3.96 -16.71 -10.29
N PRO A 56 3.13 -17.04 -11.31
CA PRO A 56 1.71 -16.69 -11.32
C PRO A 56 0.94 -17.22 -10.10
N GLU A 57 1.28 -18.42 -9.61
CA GLU A 57 0.69 -19.00 -8.40
C GLU A 57 0.99 -18.17 -7.14
N PHE A 58 2.18 -17.60 -7.05
CA PHE A 58 2.55 -16.73 -5.95
C PHE A 58 1.87 -15.36 -6.05
N SER A 59 1.72 -14.84 -7.27
CA SER A 59 0.93 -13.63 -7.53
C SER A 59 -0.51 -13.79 -7.04
N GLN A 60 -1.15 -14.91 -7.35
CA GLN A 60 -2.50 -15.21 -6.90
C GLN A 60 -2.55 -15.33 -5.37
N ALA A 61 -1.59 -16.00 -4.77
CA ALA A 61 -1.52 -16.13 -3.31
C ALA A 61 -1.39 -14.77 -2.60
N LEU A 62 -0.64 -13.83 -3.18
CA LEU A 62 -0.54 -12.46 -2.64
C LEU A 62 -1.86 -11.69 -2.77
N GLU A 63 -2.58 -11.84 -3.88
CA GLU A 63 -3.89 -11.23 -4.06
C GLU A 63 -4.90 -11.78 -3.05
N ASP A 64 -4.92 -13.09 -2.87
CA ASP A 64 -5.78 -13.76 -1.87
C ASP A 64 -5.42 -13.30 -0.46
N ALA A 65 -4.13 -13.24 -0.13
CA ALA A 65 -3.65 -12.74 1.16
C ALA A 65 -4.10 -11.29 1.41
N LYS A 66 -4.07 -10.44 0.39
CA LYS A 66 -4.51 -9.05 0.49
C LYS A 66 -6.02 -8.94 0.74
N ALA A 67 -6.81 -9.77 0.09
CA ALA A 67 -8.25 -9.85 0.31
C ALA A 67 -8.57 -10.35 1.74
N PHE A 68 -7.86 -11.35 2.22
CA PHE A 68 -8.03 -11.88 3.59
C PHE A 68 -7.54 -10.90 4.66
N GLU A 69 -6.45 -10.17 4.40
CA GLU A 69 -6.00 -9.07 5.26
C GLU A 69 -7.12 -8.03 5.44
N GLN A 70 -7.74 -7.61 4.34
CA GLN A 70 -8.85 -6.67 4.38
C GLN A 70 -10.03 -7.23 5.19
N ALA A 71 -10.43 -8.47 4.94
CA ALA A 71 -11.52 -9.12 5.64
C ALA A 71 -11.25 -9.22 7.15
N TRP A 72 -10.02 -9.53 7.54
CA TRP A 72 -9.63 -9.58 8.94
C TRP A 72 -9.79 -8.21 9.63
N TRP A 73 -9.32 -7.15 8.99
CA TRP A 73 -9.42 -5.78 9.54
C TRP A 73 -10.87 -5.29 9.61
N GLU A 74 -11.70 -5.65 8.63
CA GLU A 74 -13.14 -5.36 8.63
C GLU A 74 -13.85 -6.11 9.76
N GLU A 75 -13.51 -7.38 9.98
CA GLU A 75 -14.07 -8.18 11.07
C GLU A 75 -13.69 -7.63 12.45
N GLN A 76 -12.47 -7.11 12.62
CA GLN A 76 -12.08 -6.44 13.87
C GLN A 76 -13.02 -5.26 14.17
N ALA A 77 -13.29 -4.41 13.19
CA ALA A 77 -14.22 -3.29 13.37
C ALA A 77 -15.64 -3.78 13.66
N HIS A 78 -16.11 -4.79 12.93
CA HIS A 78 -17.42 -5.36 13.11
C HIS A 78 -17.63 -5.92 14.52
N SER A 79 -16.62 -6.56 15.10
CA SER A 79 -16.66 -7.09 16.46
C SER A 79 -16.88 -6.03 17.54
N TYR A 80 -16.53 -4.78 17.26
CA TYR A 80 -16.72 -3.63 18.17
C TYR A 80 -18.02 -2.85 17.93
N MET A 81 -18.80 -3.19 16.92
CA MET A 81 -20.10 -2.55 16.68
C MET A 81 -21.17 -2.96 17.70
N VAL A 82 -20.99 -4.09 18.34
CA VAL A 82 -21.86 -4.52 19.45
C VAL A 82 -21.37 -3.83 20.71
N GLU A 83 -22.16 -2.92 21.26
CA GLU A 83 -21.84 -2.26 22.52
C GLU A 83 -21.79 -3.29 23.65
N VAL A 84 -20.59 -3.56 24.12
CA VAL A 84 -20.38 -4.28 25.39
C VAL A 84 -20.09 -3.21 26.44
N LYS A 85 -21.00 -3.08 27.40
CA LYS A 85 -20.85 -2.17 28.53
C LYS A 85 -19.55 -2.53 29.25
N ASP A 86 -18.63 -1.57 29.36
CA ASP A 86 -17.30 -1.74 29.98
C ASP A 86 -16.31 -2.67 29.24
N GLY A 87 -16.55 -2.97 27.97
CA GLY A 87 -15.62 -3.71 27.10
C GLY A 87 -14.59 -2.83 26.38
N PRO A 88 -13.61 -3.45 25.71
CA PRO A 88 -12.65 -2.73 24.89
C PRO A 88 -13.37 -1.99 23.76
N LYS A 89 -12.96 -0.75 23.51
CA LYS A 89 -13.55 0.10 22.47
C LYS A 89 -12.62 0.23 21.27
N LEU A 90 -13.20 0.19 20.08
CA LEU A 90 -12.47 0.46 18.84
C LEU A 90 -11.98 1.93 18.83
N ASN A 91 -10.69 2.11 18.61
CA ASN A 91 -10.17 3.43 18.25
C ASN A 91 -10.49 3.69 16.77
N ALA A 92 -11.63 4.32 16.52
CA ALA A 92 -12.14 4.54 15.17
C ALA A 92 -11.18 5.38 14.30
N SER A 93 -10.50 6.37 14.88
CA SER A 93 -9.53 7.20 14.16
C SER A 93 -8.32 6.40 13.72
N LEU A 94 -7.76 5.57 14.60
CA LEU A 94 -6.62 4.73 14.28
C LEU A 94 -7.00 3.67 13.25
N TRP A 95 -8.15 3.04 13.43
CA TRP A 95 -8.66 2.04 12.49
C TRP A 95 -8.88 2.64 11.09
N SER A 96 -9.56 3.78 11.00
CA SER A 96 -9.82 4.47 9.74
C SER A 96 -8.53 4.84 9.01
N ARG A 97 -7.54 5.37 9.72
CA ARG A 97 -6.21 5.67 9.14
C ARG A 97 -5.50 4.42 8.65
N SER A 98 -5.56 3.34 9.41
CA SER A 98 -4.96 2.05 9.04
C SER A 98 -5.61 1.48 7.77
N MET A 99 -6.94 1.54 7.68
CA MET A 99 -7.68 1.08 6.50
C MET A 99 -7.38 1.92 5.26
N ALA A 100 -7.30 3.24 5.41
CA ALA A 100 -6.95 4.14 4.30
C ALA A 100 -5.51 3.91 3.80
N ALA A 101 -4.58 3.61 4.69
CA ALA A 101 -3.19 3.31 4.35
C ALA A 101 -3.04 1.93 3.68
N ARG A 102 -3.74 0.92 4.20
CA ARG A 102 -3.66 -0.47 3.71
C ARG A 102 -4.44 -0.69 2.42
N PHE A 103 -5.61 -0.10 2.32
CA PHE A 103 -6.58 -0.30 1.23
C PHE A 103 -7.03 1.03 0.63
N PRO A 104 -6.12 1.81 0.04
CA PRO A 104 -6.41 3.17 -0.41
C PRO A 104 -7.48 3.25 -1.49
N LYS A 105 -7.63 2.22 -2.30
CA LYS A 105 -8.65 2.18 -3.35
C LYS A 105 -10.08 2.14 -2.80
N LYS A 106 -10.27 1.59 -1.61
CA LYS A 106 -11.58 1.34 -1.00
C LYS A 106 -11.90 2.27 0.16
N TYR A 107 -10.88 2.66 0.94
CA TYR A 107 -11.04 3.40 2.19
C TYR A 107 -10.44 4.80 2.19
N ARG A 108 -9.78 5.21 1.12
CA ARG A 108 -9.28 6.58 1.03
C ARG A 108 -10.44 7.53 0.84
N GLU A 109 -10.66 8.42 1.80
CA GLU A 109 -11.57 9.53 1.63
C GLU A 109 -11.06 10.43 0.50
N GLN A 110 -11.82 10.52 -0.57
CA GLN A 110 -11.60 11.55 -1.58
C GLN A 110 -12.21 12.83 -1.04
N VAL A 111 -11.40 13.62 -0.37
CA VAL A 111 -11.78 14.97 -0.02
C VAL A 111 -11.77 15.78 -1.31
N LYS A 112 -12.94 15.95 -1.91
CA LYS A 112 -13.13 16.89 -3.00
C LYS A 112 -13.26 18.28 -2.36
N GLN A 113 -12.13 18.96 -2.27
CA GLN A 113 -12.13 20.34 -1.78
C GLN A 113 -12.51 21.26 -2.92
N GLU A 114 -13.75 21.71 -2.93
CA GLU A 114 -14.22 22.74 -3.84
C GLU A 114 -13.93 24.10 -3.23
N ILE A 115 -12.90 24.78 -3.73
CA ILE A 115 -12.57 26.14 -3.31
C ILE A 115 -13.39 27.07 -4.19
N THR A 116 -14.46 27.65 -3.62
CA THR A 116 -15.30 28.63 -4.29
C THR A 116 -14.97 30.05 -3.81
N GLY A 117 -15.05 31.01 -4.73
CA GLY A 117 -14.96 32.43 -4.40
C GLY A 117 -16.23 32.95 -3.73
N ALA A 118 -16.29 34.24 -3.46
CA ALA A 118 -17.47 34.92 -2.93
C ALA A 118 -18.69 34.59 -3.81
N ASP A 119 -19.85 34.35 -3.17
CA ASP A 119 -21.13 34.00 -3.81
C ASP A 119 -21.15 32.70 -4.62
N GLY A 120 -20.26 31.73 -4.32
CA GLY A 120 -20.23 30.44 -4.98
C GLY A 120 -19.60 30.46 -6.37
N ALA A 121 -18.99 31.56 -6.77
CA ALA A 121 -18.26 31.65 -8.04
C ALA A 121 -16.97 30.83 -8.00
N PRO A 122 -16.56 30.18 -9.09
CA PRO A 122 -15.28 29.47 -9.13
C PRO A 122 -14.12 30.45 -8.88
N LEU A 123 -13.23 30.13 -7.97
CA LEU A 123 -12.10 30.96 -7.56
C LEU A 123 -11.07 31.16 -8.69
N LEU A 124 -11.04 30.26 -9.65
CA LEU A 124 -10.21 30.27 -10.82
C LEU A 124 -11.10 30.16 -12.06
N GLN A 125 -11.46 31.30 -12.63
CA GLN A 125 -11.99 31.37 -14.00
C GLN A 125 -10.81 31.19 -14.95
N GLY A 126 -10.56 29.95 -15.38
CA GLY A 126 -9.65 29.62 -16.44
C GLY A 126 -8.29 30.33 -16.42
N ILE A 127 -7.23 29.63 -16.10
CA ILE A 127 -5.88 30.15 -16.32
C ILE A 127 -5.67 30.17 -17.82
N GLN A 128 -5.76 31.36 -18.47
CA GLN A 128 -5.28 31.52 -19.80
C GLN A 128 -3.75 31.62 -19.79
N VAL A 129 -3.11 30.53 -20.14
CA VAL A 129 -1.66 30.53 -20.36
C VAL A 129 -1.44 31.06 -21.81
N SER A 130 -1.09 32.32 -21.92
CA SER A 130 -0.61 32.86 -23.21
C SER A 130 0.90 32.70 -23.26
N PHE A 131 1.36 31.87 -24.17
CA PHE A 131 2.78 31.78 -24.47
C PHE A 131 3.17 33.02 -25.29
N VAL A 132 3.87 33.95 -24.64
CA VAL A 132 4.49 35.07 -25.36
C VAL A 132 5.72 34.49 -26.06
N GLN A 133 5.66 34.46 -27.41
CA GLN A 133 6.86 34.16 -28.18
C GLN A 133 7.90 35.27 -27.94
N PRO A 134 9.17 34.90 -27.70
CA PRO A 134 10.22 35.92 -27.62
C PRO A 134 10.25 36.69 -28.94
N GLU A 135 10.12 38.02 -28.84
CA GLU A 135 10.35 38.87 -30.00
C GLU A 135 11.72 38.55 -30.58
N ASN A 136 11.72 38.05 -31.79
CA ASN A 136 12.93 38.01 -32.59
C ASN A 136 13.38 39.45 -32.76
N ARG A 137 14.30 39.88 -31.88
CA ARG A 137 15.09 41.08 -32.21
C ARG A 137 15.85 40.73 -33.45
N SER A 138 15.29 41.06 -34.60
CA SER A 138 16.08 41.22 -35.79
C SER A 138 17.12 42.27 -35.48
N GLN A 139 18.36 41.83 -35.31
CA GLN A 139 19.48 42.74 -35.32
C GLN A 139 19.54 43.33 -36.73
N ASP A 140 18.92 44.47 -36.88
CA ASP A 140 19.33 45.36 -37.96
C ASP A 140 20.72 45.84 -37.61
N ALA A 141 21.72 45.13 -38.10
CA ALA A 141 23.07 45.61 -38.22
C ALA A 141 23.11 46.48 -39.49
N GLY A 142 22.78 47.73 -39.32
CA GLY A 142 23.10 48.74 -40.29
C GLY A 142 24.42 49.41 -40.00
#